data_5fb3a014a420bfd598e057a6959db37e
#
_entry.id   5fb3a014a420bfd598e057a6959db37e
#
_cell.length_a   1.000
_cell.length_b   1.000
_cell.length_c   1.000
_cell.angle_alpha   90.00
_cell.angle_beta   90.00
_cell.angle_gamma   90.00
#
_symmetry.space_group_name_H-M   'P 1'
#
loop_
_entity.id
_entity.type
_entity.pdbx_description
1 polymer ?
#
loop_
_entity_poly.entity_id
_entity_poly.type
_entity_poly.pdbx_seq_one_letter_code
_entity_poly.pdbx_strand_id
1 'polypeptide(L)'
;SGTVTSRSESAPADSAPASGENTGRDTSTPTQPGTTQATGEREGATASSLVIPERVEGHAIAALIVRDTIKESSPAAIAQLRELGIEPILLTGDNEAAARHVAGQVGIERVIAGVLPDGKRDTVADLQAEGRTVAMVGDGVNDAAALAQASTKGLGIAMGSGTDVAIEVADMTLMNSSLTSAATAIRVSRRTLRIIKENLFWAFFYNVLMVPLAIAGLLSPMLASAAMACSSVFVVLNSLRLRAAR
;
A
#
# COMPACT_ATOMS: atom_id res chain seq x y z
N SER A 1 30.92 -16.25 -30.40
CA SER A 1 32.18 -15.62 -30.81
C SER A 1 32.07 -14.10 -30.82
N GLY A 2 32.92 -13.49 -30.01
CA GLY A 2 33.54 -12.19 -30.15
C GLY A 2 32.74 -11.00 -29.63
N THR A 3 33.18 -10.02 -28.91
CA THR A 3 34.51 -9.68 -28.35
C THR A 3 34.29 -8.48 -27.41
N VAL A 4 34.96 -8.52 -26.29
CA VAL A 4 35.13 -7.43 -25.29
C VAL A 4 35.98 -6.32 -25.89
N THR A 5 35.67 -5.02 -25.59
CA THR A 5 36.68 -3.97 -25.49
C THR A 5 36.33 -2.96 -24.41
N SER A 6 37.18 -2.94 -23.41
CA SER A 6 37.36 -1.93 -22.37
C SER A 6 38.13 -0.72 -22.95
N ARG A 7 37.79 0.51 -22.45
CA ARG A 7 38.74 1.63 -22.43
C ARG A 7 38.51 2.54 -21.24
N SER A 8 39.51 2.55 -20.40
CA SER A 8 39.77 3.52 -19.31
C SER A 8 40.49 4.73 -19.90
N GLU A 9 40.19 5.94 -19.33
CA GLU A 9 41.17 7.06 -19.22
C GLU A 9 40.52 8.16 -18.37
N SER A 10 40.96 8.35 -17.18
CA SER A 10 41.93 9.26 -16.55
C SER A 10 41.47 10.73 -16.47
N ALA A 11 41.39 11.19 -15.21
CA ALA A 11 41.28 12.58 -14.77
C ALA A 11 42.58 13.38 -15.08
N PRO A 12 42.56 14.75 -14.94
CA PRO A 12 43.19 15.27 -13.75
C PRO A 12 42.50 16.47 -13.08
N ALA A 13 42.95 16.70 -11.85
CA ALA A 13 42.72 17.78 -10.95
C ALA A 13 43.32 19.12 -11.43
N ASP A 14 42.79 20.27 -10.99
CA ASP A 14 43.59 21.25 -10.25
C ASP A 14 42.81 22.51 -9.84
N SER A 15 43.16 23.02 -8.68
CA SER A 15 43.30 24.41 -8.17
C SER A 15 42.07 25.18 -7.65
N ALA A 16 42.07 25.34 -6.31
CA ALA A 16 41.71 26.59 -5.63
C ALA A 16 42.93 27.57 -5.72
N PRO A 17 42.84 28.89 -5.39
CA PRO A 17 42.43 29.44 -4.10
C PRO A 17 41.86 30.89 -4.10
N ALA A 18 41.65 31.39 -2.89
CA ALA A 18 41.81 32.76 -2.38
C ALA A 18 40.55 33.61 -2.09
N SER A 19 40.25 33.72 -0.81
CA SER A 19 40.28 34.88 0.09
C SER A 19 39.69 36.22 -0.39
N GLY A 20 38.76 36.74 0.40
CA GLY A 20 38.27 38.11 0.36
C GLY A 20 37.49 38.45 1.61
N GLU A 21 38.20 38.93 2.63
CA GLU A 21 37.64 39.68 3.77
C GLU A 21 36.86 40.90 3.27
N ASN A 22 35.69 41.16 3.85
CA ASN A 22 35.24 42.54 3.98
C ASN A 22 34.39 42.74 5.25
N THR A 23 34.94 43.46 6.16
CA THR A 23 34.38 44.08 7.36
C THR A 23 33.36 45.15 6.99
N GLY A 24 32.14 45.04 7.52
CA GLY A 24 31.11 46.08 7.45
C GLY A 24 30.22 46.04 8.68
N ARG A 25 30.59 46.89 9.65
CA ARG A 25 29.88 47.15 10.89
C ARG A 25 28.69 48.07 10.55
N ASP A 26 27.48 47.66 10.79
CA ASP A 26 26.36 48.60 10.92
C ASP A 26 25.50 48.22 12.13
N THR A 27 25.50 49.19 13.05
CA THR A 27 24.67 49.24 14.25
C THR A 27 23.30 49.77 13.90
N SER A 28 22.28 48.94 14.00
CA SER A 28 20.90 49.39 14.07
C SER A 28 20.11 48.57 15.11
N THR A 29 19.67 49.27 16.12
CA THR A 29 18.81 48.86 17.23
C THR A 29 17.50 48.25 16.74
N PRO A 30 17.09 47.03 17.16
CA PRO A 30 15.74 46.55 16.83
C PRO A 30 14.73 47.03 17.86
N THR A 31 13.68 47.64 17.32
CA THR A 31 12.46 48.03 17.99
C THR A 31 11.72 46.78 18.49
N GLN A 32 11.29 46.78 19.73
CA GLN A 32 10.48 45.71 20.34
C GLN A 32 9.10 45.62 19.66
N PRO A 33 8.65 44.43 19.23
CA PRO A 33 7.24 44.20 18.94
C PRO A 33 6.50 43.76 20.21
N GLY A 34 5.31 44.34 20.37
CA GLY A 34 4.45 44.20 21.54
C GLY A 34 3.96 42.79 21.83
N THR A 35 3.84 42.54 23.11
CA THR A 35 3.28 41.38 23.75
C THR A 35 1.80 41.22 23.38
N THR A 36 1.45 40.29 22.50
CA THR A 36 0.07 39.84 22.34
C THR A 36 -0.13 38.56 23.14
N GLN A 37 -0.75 38.72 24.31
CA GLN A 37 -1.25 37.58 25.09
C GLN A 37 -2.43 36.95 24.36
N ALA A 38 -2.23 35.76 23.83
CA ALA A 38 -3.31 34.89 23.38
C ALA A 38 -3.64 33.89 24.50
N THR A 39 -4.56 34.31 25.39
CA THR A 39 -5.26 33.43 26.33
C THR A 39 -6.32 32.67 25.54
N GLY A 40 -6.11 31.41 25.29
CA GLY A 40 -7.10 30.52 24.68
C GLY A 40 -6.90 29.12 25.22
N GLU A 41 -7.49 28.86 26.37
CA GLU A 41 -7.71 27.51 26.88
C GLU A 41 -8.57 26.74 25.88
N ARG A 42 -8.03 25.68 25.31
CA ARG A 42 -8.80 24.61 24.69
C ARG A 42 -8.34 23.29 25.30
N GLU A 43 -9.15 22.82 26.23
CA GLU A 43 -9.13 21.46 26.75
C GLU A 43 -9.34 20.43 25.62
N GLY A 44 -8.59 19.34 25.70
CA GLY A 44 -8.92 18.07 25.07
C GLY A 44 -8.40 17.88 23.66
N ALA A 45 -7.06 17.74 23.49
CA ALA A 45 -6.52 17.07 22.32
C ALA A 45 -5.23 16.34 22.70
N THR A 46 -5.34 15.05 22.94
CA THR A 46 -4.20 14.15 22.97
C THR A 46 -3.66 14.02 21.53
N ALA A 47 -2.75 14.89 21.17
CA ALA A 47 -2.16 14.94 19.86
C ALA A 47 -0.74 14.41 19.94
N SER A 48 -0.42 13.44 19.11
CA SER A 48 0.95 13.24 18.66
C SER A 48 1.34 14.44 17.80
N SER A 49 1.86 15.46 18.44
CA SER A 49 2.38 16.64 17.77
C SER A 49 3.88 16.61 17.89
N LEU A 50 4.57 16.68 16.74
CA LEU A 50 5.96 17.04 16.76
C LEU A 50 6.02 18.53 17.15
N VAL A 51 6.30 18.79 18.42
CA VAL A 51 6.57 20.13 18.90
C VAL A 51 8.07 20.37 18.75
N ILE A 52 8.47 21.22 17.85
CA ILE A 52 9.83 21.72 17.76
C ILE A 52 9.86 23.06 18.49
N PRO A 53 10.32 23.12 19.75
CA PRO A 53 10.46 24.39 20.43
C PRO A 53 11.70 25.09 19.87
N GLU A 54 11.53 26.21 19.23
CA GLU A 54 12.62 27.14 18.99
C GLU A 54 12.90 27.91 20.30
N ARG A 55 14.14 27.81 20.79
CA ARG A 55 14.55 28.46 22.02
C ARG A 55 15.49 29.59 21.71
N VAL A 56 15.11 30.77 22.12
CA VAL A 56 15.99 31.95 22.17
C VAL A 56 16.16 32.32 23.64
N GLU A 57 17.41 32.44 24.09
CA GLU A 57 17.75 32.78 25.48
C GLU A 57 17.12 31.85 26.55
N GLY A 58 16.91 30.58 26.22
CA GLY A 58 16.33 29.58 27.14
C GLY A 58 14.80 29.57 27.24
N HIS A 59 14.12 30.48 26.54
CA HIS A 59 12.65 30.52 26.50
C HIS A 59 12.12 29.96 25.19
N ALA A 60 11.03 29.20 25.26
CA ALA A 60 10.31 28.75 24.05
C ALA A 60 9.50 29.92 23.48
N ILE A 61 9.78 30.32 22.24
CA ILE A 61 9.13 31.47 21.58
C ILE A 61 8.07 31.04 20.59
N ALA A 62 8.11 29.79 20.12
CA ALA A 62 7.11 29.23 19.21
C ALA A 62 7.01 27.72 19.37
N ALA A 63 5.85 27.17 19.05
CA ALA A 63 5.61 25.73 18.91
C ALA A 63 4.79 25.48 17.63
N LEU A 64 5.34 24.63 16.76
CA LEU A 64 4.65 24.19 15.54
C LEU A 64 4.06 22.81 15.77
N ILE A 65 2.73 22.69 15.60
CA ILE A 65 2.02 21.44 15.70
C ILE A 65 1.70 20.96 14.29
N VAL A 66 2.30 19.84 13.88
CA VAL A 66 2.04 19.20 12.59
C VAL A 66 1.24 17.94 12.83
N ARG A 67 0.14 17.78 12.09
CA ARG A 67 -0.73 16.59 12.14
C ARG A 67 -1.04 16.10 10.74
N ASP A 68 -0.92 14.80 10.54
CA ASP A 68 -1.49 14.15 9.37
C ASP A 68 -2.99 13.93 9.55
N THR A 69 -3.74 14.16 8.47
CA THR A 69 -5.19 13.97 8.46
C THR A 69 -5.52 12.60 7.89
N ILE A 70 -6.30 11.82 8.65
CA ILE A 70 -6.81 10.53 8.18
C ILE A 70 -7.83 10.79 7.07
N LYS A 71 -7.71 10.07 5.96
CA LYS A 71 -8.70 10.16 4.87
C LYS A 71 -10.06 9.66 5.37
N GLU A 72 -11.13 10.40 5.09
CA GLU A 72 -12.50 10.07 5.50
C GLU A 72 -12.95 8.66 5.06
N SER A 73 -12.39 8.17 3.95
CA SER A 73 -12.68 6.82 3.43
C SER A 73 -11.97 5.69 4.19
N SER A 74 -10.98 5.99 5.05
CA SER A 74 -10.17 4.96 5.71
C SER A 74 -10.96 4.07 6.67
N PRO A 75 -11.82 4.60 7.57
CA PRO A 75 -12.60 3.74 8.46
C PRO A 75 -13.52 2.78 7.71
N ALA A 76 -14.17 3.27 6.64
CA ALA A 76 -15.04 2.45 5.81
C ALA A 76 -14.25 1.35 5.07
N ALA A 77 -13.04 1.64 4.60
CA ALA A 77 -12.16 0.67 3.97
C ALA A 77 -11.72 -0.43 4.94
N ILE A 78 -11.34 -0.07 6.16
CA ILE A 78 -10.97 -1.02 7.22
C ILE A 78 -12.14 -1.92 7.57
N ALA A 79 -13.35 -1.38 7.71
CA ALA A 79 -14.55 -2.17 7.96
C ALA A 79 -14.81 -3.19 6.82
N GLN A 80 -14.70 -2.77 5.55
CA GLN A 80 -14.83 -3.65 4.41
C GLN A 80 -13.78 -4.76 4.35
N LEU A 81 -12.53 -4.47 4.73
CA LEU A 81 -11.48 -5.50 4.82
C LEU A 81 -11.80 -6.53 5.90
N ARG A 82 -12.32 -6.11 7.06
CA ARG A 82 -12.78 -7.03 8.13
C ARG A 82 -13.95 -7.90 7.68
N GLU A 83 -14.93 -7.34 6.97
CA GLU A 83 -16.03 -8.12 6.36
C GLU A 83 -15.53 -9.20 5.39
N LEU A 84 -14.40 -8.96 4.73
CA LEU A 84 -13.73 -9.94 3.87
C LEU A 84 -12.91 -10.98 4.66
N GLY A 85 -12.92 -10.92 6.01
CA GLY A 85 -12.16 -11.81 6.88
C GLY A 85 -10.66 -11.50 6.89
N ILE A 86 -10.28 -10.26 6.62
CA ILE A 86 -8.89 -9.79 6.65
C ILE A 86 -8.68 -9.04 7.96
N GLU A 87 -7.63 -9.39 8.69
CA GLU A 87 -7.19 -8.67 9.88
C GLU A 87 -6.33 -7.47 9.48
N PRO A 88 -6.79 -6.22 9.67
CA PRO A 88 -5.97 -5.06 9.40
C PRO A 88 -4.97 -4.84 10.54
N ILE A 89 -3.72 -4.58 10.17
CA ILE A 89 -2.61 -4.27 11.08
C ILE A 89 -2.05 -2.91 10.69
N LEU A 90 -1.87 -2.00 11.64
CA LEU A 90 -1.16 -0.75 11.42
C LEU A 90 0.33 -0.95 11.70
N LEU A 91 1.17 -0.83 10.67
CA LEU A 91 2.62 -0.92 10.74
C LEU A 91 3.21 0.46 10.42
N THR A 92 3.82 1.10 11.42
CA THR A 92 4.30 2.49 11.29
C THR A 92 5.61 2.73 12.01
N GLY A 93 6.37 3.72 11.50
CA GLY A 93 7.56 4.25 12.18
C GLY A 93 7.26 5.25 13.31
N ASP A 94 6.00 5.69 13.43
CA ASP A 94 5.57 6.64 14.46
C ASP A 94 5.67 6.04 15.87
N ASN A 95 5.65 6.91 16.87
CA ASN A 95 5.59 6.48 18.25
C ASN A 95 4.25 5.76 18.56
N GLU A 96 4.28 4.93 19.60
CA GLU A 96 3.14 4.06 19.95
C GLU A 96 1.85 4.84 20.27
N ALA A 97 1.98 6.01 20.92
CA ALA A 97 0.82 6.84 21.28
C ALA A 97 0.12 7.40 20.04
N ALA A 98 0.91 7.90 19.06
CA ALA A 98 0.41 8.37 17.78
C ALA A 98 -0.27 7.24 16.99
N ALA A 99 0.42 6.12 16.87
CA ALA A 99 -0.05 4.96 16.15
C ALA A 99 -1.38 4.42 16.73
N ARG A 100 -1.49 4.32 18.05
CA ARG A 100 -2.73 3.89 18.73
C ARG A 100 -3.87 4.89 18.55
N HIS A 101 -3.57 6.19 18.56
CA HIS A 101 -4.58 7.21 18.31
C HIS A 101 -5.17 7.09 16.89
N VAL A 102 -4.32 6.97 15.87
CA VAL A 102 -4.73 6.76 14.48
C VAL A 102 -5.50 5.45 14.34
N ALA A 103 -4.99 4.35 14.90
CA ALA A 103 -5.62 3.03 14.85
C ALA A 103 -7.03 3.05 15.45
N GLY A 104 -7.22 3.73 16.58
CA GLY A 104 -8.53 3.89 17.21
C GLY A 104 -9.53 4.63 16.34
N GLN A 105 -9.10 5.66 15.61
CA GLN A 105 -9.97 6.44 14.72
C GLN A 105 -10.42 5.64 13.49
N VAL A 106 -9.56 4.75 12.97
CA VAL A 106 -9.89 3.92 11.80
C VAL A 106 -10.40 2.53 12.16
N GLY A 107 -10.40 2.18 13.45
CA GLY A 107 -10.89 0.90 13.94
C GLY A 107 -9.89 -0.25 13.78
N ILE A 108 -8.58 -0.02 13.81
CA ILE A 108 -7.55 -1.05 13.78
C ILE A 108 -7.17 -1.43 15.22
N GLU A 109 -7.18 -2.73 15.54
CA GLU A 109 -6.86 -3.24 16.88
C GLU A 109 -5.38 -3.56 17.06
N ARG A 110 -4.76 -4.13 16.03
CA ARG A 110 -3.36 -4.53 16.08
C ARG A 110 -2.46 -3.44 15.52
N VAL A 111 -1.57 -2.92 16.36
CA VAL A 111 -0.63 -1.84 16.04
C VAL A 111 0.80 -2.34 16.27
N ILE A 112 1.68 -2.09 15.33
CA ILE A 112 3.12 -2.31 15.42
C ILE A 112 3.77 -0.96 15.10
N ALA A 113 4.22 -0.27 16.15
CA ALA A 113 4.72 1.09 16.09
C ALA A 113 6.24 1.16 16.27
N GLY A 114 6.85 2.28 15.93
CA GLY A 114 8.29 2.53 16.12
C GLY A 114 9.18 1.68 15.21
N VAL A 115 8.68 1.21 14.09
CA VAL A 115 9.39 0.27 13.21
C VAL A 115 10.16 1.04 12.13
N LEU A 116 11.48 0.85 12.11
CA LEU A 116 12.35 1.39 11.06
C LEU A 116 12.05 0.73 9.69
N PRO A 117 12.47 1.33 8.57
CA PRO A 117 12.18 0.79 7.23
C PRO A 117 12.57 -0.68 7.06
N ASP A 118 13.77 -1.07 7.50
CA ASP A 118 14.21 -2.48 7.43
C ASP A 118 13.38 -3.39 8.34
N GLY A 119 12.99 -2.90 9.52
CA GLY A 119 12.13 -3.62 10.45
C GLY A 119 10.72 -3.86 9.90
N LYS A 120 10.21 -3.00 8.98
CA LYS A 120 8.94 -3.25 8.32
C LYS A 120 8.99 -4.51 7.44
N ARG A 121 10.08 -4.69 6.70
CA ARG A 121 10.33 -5.90 5.91
C ARG A 121 10.36 -7.13 6.80
N ASP A 122 11.11 -7.06 7.90
CA ASP A 122 11.27 -8.19 8.82
C ASP A 122 9.94 -8.54 9.50
N THR A 123 9.16 -7.54 9.90
CA THR A 123 7.80 -7.76 10.42
C THR A 123 6.90 -8.48 9.42
N VAL A 124 6.94 -8.14 8.15
CA VAL A 124 6.20 -8.83 7.09
C VAL A 124 6.68 -10.27 6.95
N ALA A 125 8.00 -10.49 6.97
CA ALA A 125 8.60 -11.82 6.88
C ALA A 125 8.20 -12.71 8.07
N ASP A 126 8.18 -12.17 9.29
CA ASP A 126 7.77 -12.88 10.50
C ASP A 126 6.29 -13.31 10.43
N LEU A 127 5.41 -12.40 10.01
CA LEU A 127 4.00 -12.73 9.79
C LEU A 127 3.81 -13.84 8.74
N GLN A 128 4.63 -13.82 7.68
CA GLN A 128 4.61 -14.87 6.67
C GLN A 128 5.20 -16.20 7.17
N ALA A 129 6.17 -16.15 8.08
CA ALA A 129 6.73 -17.33 8.74
C ALA A 129 5.73 -17.98 9.71
N GLU A 130 4.83 -17.18 10.32
CA GLU A 130 3.67 -17.66 11.10
C GLU A 130 2.61 -18.36 10.22
N GLY A 131 2.81 -18.47 8.92
CA GLY A 131 1.85 -19.07 7.97
C GLY A 131 0.75 -18.12 7.49
N ARG A 132 0.86 -16.83 7.76
CA ARG A 132 -0.11 -15.82 7.29
C ARG A 132 0.19 -15.41 5.84
N THR A 133 -0.86 -15.17 5.07
CA THR A 133 -0.77 -14.49 3.78
C THR A 133 -0.90 -12.99 4.03
N VAL A 134 0.17 -12.23 3.76
CA VAL A 134 0.24 -10.80 4.08
C VAL A 134 0.02 -9.97 2.83
N ALA A 135 -0.90 -9.01 2.90
CA ALA A 135 -1.00 -7.92 1.94
C ALA A 135 -0.42 -6.65 2.58
N MET A 136 0.67 -6.12 2.03
CA MET A 136 1.27 -4.86 2.47
C MET A 136 0.77 -3.72 1.59
N VAL A 137 0.34 -2.63 2.19
CA VAL A 137 -0.03 -1.39 1.49
C VAL A 137 0.93 -0.29 1.93
N GLY A 138 1.57 0.36 0.97
CA GLY A 138 2.53 1.43 1.23
C GLY A 138 2.60 2.43 0.09
N ASP A 139 3.20 3.60 0.33
CA ASP A 139 3.29 4.69 -0.64
C ASP A 139 4.71 5.26 -0.79
N GLY A 140 5.63 4.94 0.11
CA GLY A 140 6.95 5.52 0.18
C GLY A 140 8.09 4.57 -0.21
N VAL A 141 9.27 5.16 -0.43
CA VAL A 141 10.55 4.44 -0.61
C VAL A 141 10.83 3.53 0.58
N ASN A 142 10.48 3.99 1.79
CA ASN A 142 10.68 3.26 3.04
C ASN A 142 9.83 1.98 3.15
N ASP A 143 8.82 1.83 2.32
CA ASP A 143 7.93 0.66 2.29
C ASP A 143 8.29 -0.32 1.16
N ALA A 144 9.17 0.06 0.22
CA ALA A 144 9.50 -0.74 -0.96
C ALA A 144 10.01 -2.14 -0.59
N ALA A 145 10.90 -2.25 0.40
CA ALA A 145 11.42 -3.54 0.85
C ALA A 145 10.32 -4.41 1.49
N ALA A 146 9.38 -3.81 2.23
CA ALA A 146 8.25 -4.51 2.83
C ALA A 146 7.19 -4.92 1.78
N LEU A 147 6.96 -4.08 0.77
CA LEU A 147 6.12 -4.41 -0.39
C LEU A 147 6.67 -5.60 -1.17
N ALA A 148 7.97 -5.56 -1.52
CA ALA A 148 8.65 -6.66 -2.20
C ALA A 148 8.60 -7.96 -1.36
N GLN A 149 8.80 -7.87 -0.04
CA GLN A 149 8.69 -9.03 0.86
C GLN A 149 7.26 -9.58 0.86
N ALA A 150 6.23 -8.72 0.92
CA ALA A 150 4.84 -9.14 0.89
C ALA A 150 4.49 -9.90 -0.40
N SER A 151 5.03 -9.47 -1.54
CA SER A 151 4.83 -10.10 -2.85
C SER A 151 5.35 -11.55 -2.93
N THR A 152 6.26 -11.96 -2.04
CA THR A 152 6.81 -13.34 -2.06
C THR A 152 5.77 -14.42 -1.69
N LYS A 153 4.89 -14.15 -0.74
CA LYS A 153 3.86 -15.09 -0.23
C LYS A 153 2.51 -14.39 0.02
N GLY A 154 2.26 -13.29 -0.67
CA GLY A 154 1.07 -12.49 -0.45
C GLY A 154 0.88 -11.46 -1.55
N LEU A 155 0.77 -10.18 -1.19
CA LEU A 155 0.49 -9.11 -2.14
C LEU A 155 1.12 -7.79 -1.70
N GLY A 156 1.99 -7.21 -2.53
CA GLY A 156 2.46 -5.84 -2.40
C GLY A 156 1.51 -4.88 -3.12
N ILE A 157 1.02 -3.87 -2.42
CA ILE A 157 0.09 -2.87 -2.97
C ILE A 157 0.68 -1.48 -2.79
N ALA A 158 1.01 -0.81 -3.89
CA ALA A 158 1.44 0.58 -3.88
C ALA A 158 0.25 1.53 -4.03
N MET A 159 0.32 2.68 -3.35
CA MET A 159 -0.60 3.79 -3.59
C MET A 159 -0.17 4.52 -4.87
N GLY A 160 -1.12 4.93 -5.71
CA GLY A 160 -0.83 5.64 -6.96
C GLY A 160 -0.22 7.03 -6.78
N SER A 161 -0.31 7.59 -5.58
CA SER A 161 0.43 8.78 -5.16
C SER A 161 1.81 8.47 -4.59
N GLY A 162 2.20 7.19 -4.54
CA GLY A 162 3.47 6.75 -4.01
C GLY A 162 4.65 7.03 -4.95
N THR A 163 5.82 6.66 -4.49
CA THR A 163 7.06 6.81 -5.27
C THR A 163 7.13 5.77 -6.38
N ASP A 164 7.85 6.10 -7.47
CA ASP A 164 8.07 5.19 -8.60
C ASP A 164 8.67 3.85 -8.13
N VAL A 165 9.58 3.90 -7.13
CA VAL A 165 10.20 2.70 -6.56
C VAL A 165 9.16 1.79 -5.88
N ALA A 166 8.22 2.35 -5.12
CA ALA A 166 7.15 1.58 -4.49
C ALA A 166 6.21 0.96 -5.54
N ILE A 167 5.92 1.72 -6.60
CA ILE A 167 5.07 1.26 -7.72
C ILE A 167 5.74 0.13 -8.50
N GLU A 168 7.04 0.20 -8.72
CA GLU A 168 7.79 -0.80 -9.48
C GLU A 168 7.88 -2.15 -8.76
N VAL A 169 7.99 -2.16 -7.43
CA VAL A 169 8.14 -3.39 -6.65
C VAL A 169 6.81 -4.01 -6.21
N ALA A 170 5.69 -3.30 -6.38
CA ALA A 170 4.37 -3.76 -5.97
C ALA A 170 3.70 -4.62 -7.05
N ASP A 171 2.94 -5.63 -6.63
CA ASP A 171 2.10 -6.44 -7.54
C ASP A 171 0.89 -5.68 -8.07
N MET A 172 0.44 -4.68 -7.31
CA MET A 172 -0.76 -3.90 -7.61
C MET A 172 -0.57 -2.44 -7.25
N THR A 173 -1.06 -1.54 -8.11
CA THR A 173 -1.07 -0.09 -7.85
C THR A 173 -2.50 0.44 -7.77
N LEU A 174 -2.82 1.15 -6.68
CA LEU A 174 -4.12 1.78 -6.47
C LEU A 174 -4.12 3.19 -7.05
N MET A 175 -4.65 3.36 -8.24
CA MET A 175 -4.61 4.63 -8.99
C MET A 175 -5.19 5.84 -8.23
N ASN A 176 -6.19 5.65 -7.40
CA ASN A 176 -6.86 6.72 -6.65
C ASN A 176 -6.38 6.86 -5.21
N SER A 177 -5.31 6.18 -4.82
CA SER A 177 -4.73 6.20 -3.46
C SER A 177 -5.77 6.04 -2.33
N SER A 178 -6.80 5.21 -2.56
CA SER A 178 -7.86 4.91 -1.60
C SER A 178 -7.83 3.45 -1.19
N LEU A 179 -7.82 3.19 0.12
CA LEU A 179 -7.88 1.84 0.68
C LEU A 179 -9.19 1.10 0.31
N THR A 180 -10.27 1.81 0.00
CA THR A 180 -11.52 1.19 -0.47
C THR A 180 -11.31 0.48 -1.80
N SER A 181 -10.38 0.95 -2.62
CA SER A 181 -10.01 0.28 -3.87
C SER A 181 -9.30 -1.04 -3.63
N ALA A 182 -8.48 -1.15 -2.58
CA ALA A 182 -7.87 -2.42 -2.17
C ALA A 182 -8.95 -3.45 -1.77
N ALA A 183 -9.91 -3.05 -0.92
CA ALA A 183 -11.02 -3.91 -0.53
C ALA A 183 -11.85 -4.36 -1.75
N THR A 184 -12.11 -3.45 -2.68
CA THR A 184 -12.84 -3.75 -3.92
C THR A 184 -12.05 -4.71 -4.82
N ALA A 185 -10.75 -4.49 -5.00
CA ALA A 185 -9.89 -5.36 -5.80
C ALA A 185 -9.87 -6.80 -5.25
N ILE A 186 -9.72 -6.96 -3.94
CA ILE A 186 -9.76 -8.28 -3.28
C ILE A 186 -11.13 -8.95 -3.46
N ARG A 187 -12.23 -8.20 -3.32
CA ARG A 187 -13.59 -8.73 -3.51
C ARG A 187 -13.80 -9.22 -4.95
N VAL A 188 -13.40 -8.41 -5.92
CA VAL A 188 -13.50 -8.75 -7.35
C VAL A 188 -12.62 -9.95 -7.68
N SER A 189 -11.38 -10.01 -7.19
CA SER A 189 -10.47 -11.14 -7.39
C SER A 189 -11.05 -12.45 -6.84
N ARG A 190 -11.57 -12.45 -5.60
CA ARG A 190 -12.23 -13.63 -5.01
C ARG A 190 -13.43 -14.09 -5.81
N ARG A 191 -14.24 -13.14 -6.30
CA ARG A 191 -15.42 -13.46 -7.14
C ARG A 191 -14.99 -14.02 -8.50
N THR A 192 -13.96 -13.45 -9.11
CA THR A 192 -13.40 -13.94 -10.37
C THR A 192 -12.91 -15.37 -10.24
N LEU A 193 -12.12 -15.67 -9.20
CA LEU A 193 -11.65 -17.03 -8.92
C LEU A 193 -12.79 -18.03 -8.73
N ARG A 194 -13.88 -17.62 -8.05
CA ARG A 194 -15.06 -18.46 -7.88
C ARG A 194 -15.70 -18.79 -9.22
N ILE A 195 -15.91 -17.80 -10.08
CA ILE A 195 -16.49 -17.99 -11.41
C ILE A 195 -15.59 -18.84 -12.30
N ILE A 196 -14.27 -18.65 -12.22
CA ILE A 196 -13.31 -19.51 -12.94
C ILE A 196 -13.44 -20.96 -12.48
N LYS A 197 -13.51 -21.23 -11.17
CA LYS A 197 -13.69 -22.58 -10.61
C LYS A 197 -15.04 -23.18 -11.02
N GLU A 198 -16.10 -22.40 -11.00
CA GLU A 198 -17.42 -22.84 -11.48
C GLU A 198 -17.39 -23.21 -12.97
N ASN A 199 -16.80 -22.37 -13.81
CA ASN A 199 -16.68 -22.63 -15.23
C ASN A 199 -15.82 -23.89 -15.51
N LEU A 200 -14.72 -24.05 -14.79
CA LEU A 200 -13.85 -25.20 -14.90
C LEU A 200 -14.54 -26.48 -14.46
N PHE A 201 -15.26 -26.43 -13.33
CA PHE A 201 -16.06 -27.56 -12.84
C PHE A 201 -17.09 -28.03 -13.90
N TRP A 202 -17.86 -27.11 -14.46
CA TRP A 202 -18.85 -27.46 -15.47
C TRP A 202 -18.21 -27.97 -16.75
N ALA A 203 -17.08 -27.41 -17.17
CA ALA A 203 -16.36 -27.91 -18.35
C ALA A 203 -15.86 -29.33 -18.17
N PHE A 204 -15.32 -29.68 -16.99
CA PHE A 204 -14.91 -31.06 -16.70
C PHE A 204 -16.09 -32.00 -16.50
N PHE A 205 -17.10 -31.58 -15.74
CA PHE A 205 -18.29 -32.39 -15.48
C PHE A 205 -18.99 -32.82 -16.78
N TYR A 206 -19.12 -31.87 -17.69
CA TYR A 206 -19.68 -32.15 -19.01
C TYR A 206 -18.87 -33.23 -19.75
N ASN A 207 -17.54 -33.11 -19.80
CA ASN A 207 -16.70 -34.11 -20.49
C ASN A 207 -16.76 -35.47 -19.81
N VAL A 208 -16.74 -35.55 -18.49
CA VAL A 208 -16.88 -36.81 -17.73
C VAL A 208 -18.21 -37.48 -17.99
N LEU A 209 -19.27 -36.72 -18.19
CA LEU A 209 -20.62 -37.27 -18.52
C LEU A 209 -20.68 -37.78 -19.97
N MET A 210 -20.05 -37.05 -20.90
CA MET A 210 -20.16 -37.36 -22.34
C MET A 210 -19.30 -38.57 -22.78
N VAL A 211 -18.17 -38.82 -22.10
CA VAL A 211 -17.27 -39.94 -22.43
C VAL A 211 -17.97 -41.33 -22.28
N PRO A 212 -18.62 -41.63 -21.14
CA PRO A 212 -19.38 -42.89 -21.03
C PRO A 212 -20.54 -43.04 -22.05
N LEU A 213 -21.24 -41.92 -22.35
CA LEU A 213 -22.29 -41.94 -23.39
C LEU A 213 -21.73 -42.24 -24.77
N ALA A 214 -20.53 -41.72 -25.08
CA ALA A 214 -19.86 -42.03 -26.33
C ALA A 214 -19.44 -43.51 -26.42
N ILE A 215 -18.89 -44.07 -25.33
CA ILE A 215 -18.52 -45.49 -25.24
C ILE A 215 -19.73 -46.40 -25.40
N ALA A 216 -20.88 -46.01 -24.82
CA ALA A 216 -22.13 -46.74 -24.94
C ALA A 216 -22.80 -46.62 -26.35
N GLY A 217 -22.21 -45.85 -27.26
CA GLY A 217 -22.75 -45.66 -28.62
C GLY A 217 -24.01 -44.79 -28.68
N LEU A 218 -24.36 -44.12 -27.57
CA LEU A 218 -25.55 -43.29 -27.46
C LEU A 218 -25.32 -41.83 -27.95
N LEU A 219 -24.09 -41.48 -28.29
CA LEU A 219 -23.71 -40.14 -28.69
C LEU A 219 -23.74 -39.98 -30.21
N SER A 220 -24.72 -39.24 -30.72
CA SER A 220 -24.68 -38.78 -32.10
C SER A 220 -23.82 -37.53 -32.26
N PRO A 221 -23.17 -37.29 -33.44
CA PRO A 221 -22.41 -36.08 -33.69
C PRO A 221 -23.21 -34.79 -33.49
N MET A 222 -24.49 -34.82 -33.78
CA MET A 222 -25.40 -33.69 -33.60
C MET A 222 -25.63 -33.36 -32.13
N LEU A 223 -25.81 -34.38 -31.27
CA LEU A 223 -25.94 -34.20 -29.82
C LEU A 223 -24.63 -33.68 -29.21
N ALA A 224 -23.48 -34.19 -29.66
CA ALA A 224 -22.17 -33.70 -29.18
C ALA A 224 -21.95 -32.20 -29.51
N SER A 225 -22.29 -31.81 -30.74
CA SER A 225 -22.16 -30.41 -31.19
C SER A 225 -23.09 -29.47 -30.41
N ALA A 226 -24.33 -29.87 -30.20
CA ALA A 226 -25.32 -29.12 -29.42
C ALA A 226 -24.87 -28.94 -27.98
N ALA A 227 -24.37 -29.98 -27.35
CA ALA A 227 -23.89 -29.94 -25.98
C ALA A 227 -22.62 -29.04 -25.84
N MET A 228 -21.68 -29.06 -26.80
CA MET A 228 -20.56 -28.15 -26.85
C MET A 228 -21.00 -26.67 -26.95
N ALA A 229 -21.98 -26.40 -27.83
CA ALA A 229 -22.52 -25.05 -27.97
C ALA A 229 -23.19 -24.56 -26.68
N CYS A 230 -24.00 -25.41 -26.02
CA CYS A 230 -24.62 -25.09 -24.72
C CYS A 230 -23.55 -24.81 -23.63
N SER A 231 -22.50 -25.62 -23.55
CA SER A 231 -21.40 -25.41 -22.60
C SER A 231 -20.72 -24.07 -22.82
N SER A 232 -20.40 -23.71 -24.05
CA SER A 232 -19.77 -22.44 -24.40
C SER A 232 -20.66 -21.25 -24.03
N VAL A 233 -21.95 -21.31 -24.34
CA VAL A 233 -22.91 -20.25 -23.97
C VAL A 233 -23.02 -20.13 -22.44
N PHE A 234 -23.06 -21.25 -21.72
CA PHE A 234 -23.11 -21.23 -20.25
C PHE A 234 -21.89 -20.54 -19.65
N VAL A 235 -20.65 -20.85 -20.08
CA VAL A 235 -19.40 -20.23 -19.61
C VAL A 235 -19.43 -18.73 -19.87
N VAL A 236 -19.88 -18.30 -21.06
CA VAL A 236 -19.98 -16.87 -21.38
C VAL A 236 -20.98 -16.17 -20.48
N LEU A 237 -22.19 -16.72 -20.33
CA LEU A 237 -23.24 -16.15 -19.48
C LEU A 237 -22.80 -16.08 -18.00
N ASN A 238 -22.15 -17.14 -17.49
CA ASN A 238 -21.63 -17.14 -16.12
C ASN A 238 -20.51 -16.09 -15.94
N SER A 239 -19.64 -15.93 -16.94
CA SER A 239 -18.57 -14.91 -16.92
C SER A 239 -19.12 -13.49 -16.97
N LEU A 240 -20.24 -13.24 -17.64
CA LEU A 240 -20.91 -11.93 -17.67
C LEU A 240 -21.40 -11.46 -16.29
N ARG A 241 -21.62 -12.39 -15.34
CA ARG A 241 -21.97 -12.06 -13.95
C ARG A 241 -20.90 -11.24 -13.25
N LEU A 242 -19.64 -11.25 -13.74
CA LEU A 242 -18.57 -10.37 -13.23
C LEU A 242 -18.86 -8.90 -13.50
N ARG A 243 -19.51 -8.56 -14.59
CA ARG A 243 -19.84 -7.15 -14.93
C ARG A 243 -20.82 -6.53 -13.92
N ALA A 244 -21.64 -7.34 -13.28
CA ALA A 244 -22.60 -6.90 -12.25
C ALA A 244 -21.96 -6.78 -10.85
N ALA A 245 -20.65 -7.00 -10.73
CA ALA A 245 -19.90 -6.97 -9.47
C ALA A 245 -19.14 -5.66 -9.20
N ARG A 246 -19.32 -4.66 -10.07
CA ARG A 246 -18.74 -3.32 -9.91
C ARG A 246 -19.61 -2.47 -9.00
#